data_66702c7188eeb76762de30c78f02a3be
#
_entry.id   66702c7188eeb76762de30c78f02a3be
#
_cell.length_a   1.000
_cell.length_b   1.000
_cell.length_c   1.000
_cell.angle_alpha   90.00
_cell.angle_beta   90.00
_cell.angle_gamma   90.00
#
_symmetry.space_group_name_H-M   'P 1'
#
loop_
_entity.id
_entity.type
_entity.pdbx_description
1 polymer ?
#
loop_
_entity_poly.entity_id
_entity_poly.type
_entity_poly.pdbx_seq_one_letter_code
_entity_poly.pdbx_strand_id
1 'polypeptide(L)'
;MTQNVGFCAYTDDFTFFMDGGVESWAKSPESVIECINAAAEEVSSLEPDFILFQEVDFDSTRSYHIDEQEILRAAFPQMAEVDAVNYHSAFLMYPLTQPHGSSNSSMVTFSSVGITGALRRSLPISTGFSKFLDLDRCYTISRVPTENGKELVLFNVHLSAYGGSDEIRAAQMNMLFGDMLAEYQKGNYVVCGGDFNHDFTGNSTQVLNGGEMTDFGWAQPFPAEMLPEGLTRCDNYTDGKVEP
;
A
#
# COMPACT_ATOMS: atom_id res chain seq x y z
N MET A 1 -10.85 3.63 -4.67
CA MET A 1 -10.67 3.07 -3.31
C MET A 1 -9.24 2.61 -3.12
N THR A 2 -8.69 2.62 -1.90
CA THR A 2 -7.37 2.05 -1.60
C THR A 2 -7.44 1.21 -0.32
N GLN A 3 -6.72 0.09 -0.27
CA GLN A 3 -6.66 -0.81 0.87
C GLN A 3 -5.35 -1.58 0.91
N ASN A 4 -4.60 -1.47 2.02
CA ASN A 4 -3.52 -2.38 2.35
C ASN A 4 -4.13 -3.63 2.99
N VAL A 5 -3.95 -4.81 2.41
CA VAL A 5 -4.54 -6.07 2.90
C VAL A 5 -3.64 -6.77 3.92
N GLY A 6 -2.43 -6.26 4.17
CA GLY A 6 -1.52 -6.78 5.20
C GLY A 6 -1.22 -8.28 5.05
N PHE A 7 -0.96 -8.77 3.81
CA PHE A 7 -0.82 -10.21 3.51
C PHE A 7 -1.86 -11.09 4.22
N CYS A 8 -3.05 -10.55 4.41
CA CYS A 8 -4.20 -11.20 5.06
C CYS A 8 -3.92 -11.83 6.43
N ALA A 9 -3.03 -11.21 7.21
CA ALA A 9 -2.66 -11.68 8.54
C ALA A 9 -3.31 -10.89 9.69
N TYR A 10 -3.66 -9.63 9.47
CA TYR A 10 -4.05 -8.69 10.54
C TYR A 10 -5.49 -8.90 11.00
N THR A 11 -5.71 -10.03 11.70
CA THR A 11 -6.92 -10.27 12.50
C THR A 11 -6.80 -9.56 13.86
N ASP A 12 -7.90 -9.36 14.58
CA ASP A 12 -7.96 -8.60 15.84
C ASP A 12 -6.96 -9.04 16.92
N ASP A 13 -6.52 -10.30 16.86
CA ASP A 13 -5.60 -10.92 17.82
C ASP A 13 -4.20 -11.16 17.21
N PHE A 14 -3.92 -10.65 16.01
CA PHE A 14 -2.60 -10.72 15.36
C PHE A 14 -1.68 -9.63 15.89
N THR A 15 -0.46 -10.02 16.29
CA THR A 15 0.56 -9.08 16.77
C THR A 15 1.86 -9.29 16.00
N PHE A 16 2.15 -8.37 15.08
CA PHE A 16 3.28 -8.52 14.17
C PHE A 16 4.63 -8.36 14.90
N PHE A 17 5.55 -9.28 14.65
CA PHE A 17 6.85 -9.31 15.35
C PHE A 17 7.69 -8.03 15.14
N MET A 18 7.55 -7.36 14.01
CA MET A 18 8.27 -6.11 13.73
C MET A 18 7.71 -4.92 14.52
N ASP A 19 6.47 -5.01 14.96
CA ASP A 19 5.81 -4.00 15.81
C ASP A 19 5.92 -4.34 17.32
N GLY A 20 6.81 -5.28 17.65
CA GLY A 20 6.99 -5.74 19.03
C GLY A 20 6.08 -6.90 19.45
N GLY A 21 5.31 -7.45 18.51
CA GLY A 21 4.50 -8.64 18.69
C GLY A 21 5.29 -9.94 18.56
N VAL A 22 4.59 -11.04 18.29
CA VAL A 22 5.18 -12.38 18.26
C VAL A 22 4.94 -13.15 16.97
N GLU A 23 3.91 -12.83 16.21
CA GLU A 23 3.54 -13.53 14.98
C GLU A 23 4.36 -13.01 13.80
N SER A 24 4.72 -13.94 12.92
CA SER A 24 5.39 -13.61 11.64
C SER A 24 4.66 -14.17 10.42
N TRP A 25 3.64 -14.99 10.63
CA TRP A 25 2.78 -15.57 9.60
C TRP A 25 1.31 -15.28 9.91
N ALA A 26 0.47 -15.30 8.90
CA ALA A 26 -0.97 -15.38 9.06
C ALA A 26 -1.36 -16.62 9.89
N LYS A 27 -2.56 -16.66 10.45
CA LYS A 27 -2.99 -17.73 11.36
C LYS A 27 -3.08 -19.10 10.71
N SER A 28 -3.61 -19.15 9.51
CA SER A 28 -3.75 -20.38 8.73
C SER A 28 -3.98 -20.08 7.24
N PRO A 29 -3.81 -21.05 6.34
CA PRO A 29 -4.19 -20.88 4.93
C PRO A 29 -5.65 -20.46 4.75
N GLU A 30 -6.55 -21.05 5.56
CA GLU A 30 -7.98 -20.74 5.51
C GLU A 30 -8.25 -19.28 5.91
N SER A 31 -7.57 -18.77 6.96
CA SER A 31 -7.73 -17.38 7.39
C SER A 31 -7.27 -16.39 6.34
N VAL A 32 -6.20 -16.70 5.58
CA VAL A 32 -5.75 -15.88 4.44
C VAL A 32 -6.83 -15.82 3.36
N ILE A 33 -7.37 -16.99 2.99
CA ILE A 33 -8.42 -17.08 1.96
C ILE A 33 -9.69 -16.35 2.40
N GLU A 34 -10.11 -16.50 3.66
CA GLU A 34 -11.27 -15.80 4.20
C GLU A 34 -11.06 -14.28 4.21
N CYS A 35 -9.90 -13.82 4.64
CA CYS A 35 -9.55 -12.40 4.70
C CYS A 35 -9.55 -11.75 3.32
N ILE A 36 -8.86 -12.34 2.33
CA ILE A 36 -8.78 -11.75 0.99
C ILE A 36 -10.15 -11.74 0.29
N ASN A 37 -10.98 -12.77 0.49
CA ASN A 37 -12.33 -12.79 -0.05
C ASN A 37 -13.21 -11.73 0.63
N ALA A 38 -13.13 -11.57 1.96
CA ALA A 38 -13.87 -10.53 2.68
C ALA A 38 -13.48 -9.13 2.21
N ALA A 39 -12.18 -8.87 2.03
CA ALA A 39 -11.70 -7.61 1.48
C ALA A 39 -12.24 -7.36 0.06
N ALA A 40 -12.24 -8.37 -0.80
CA ALA A 40 -12.79 -8.27 -2.15
C ALA A 40 -14.30 -8.02 -2.15
N GLU A 41 -15.06 -8.68 -1.26
CA GLU A 41 -16.52 -8.49 -1.10
C GLU A 41 -16.84 -7.08 -0.61
N GLU A 42 -16.12 -6.58 0.40
CA GLU A 42 -16.29 -5.23 0.93
C GLU A 42 -16.05 -4.19 -0.16
N VAL A 43 -14.92 -4.27 -0.85
CA VAL A 43 -14.58 -3.38 -1.95
C VAL A 43 -15.60 -3.45 -3.07
N SER A 44 -16.02 -4.65 -3.46
CA SER A 44 -17.02 -4.86 -4.51
C SER A 44 -18.38 -4.23 -4.17
N SER A 45 -18.76 -4.24 -2.87
CA SER A 45 -20.03 -3.66 -2.41
C SER A 45 -20.13 -2.15 -2.61
N LEU A 46 -18.99 -1.47 -2.75
CA LEU A 46 -18.89 -0.03 -2.96
C LEU A 46 -18.83 0.36 -4.44
N GLU A 47 -18.81 -0.62 -5.37
CA GLU A 47 -18.79 -0.43 -6.82
C GLU A 47 -17.76 0.62 -7.29
N PRO A 48 -16.50 0.59 -6.84
CA PRO A 48 -15.53 1.61 -7.19
C PRO A 48 -15.05 1.47 -8.64
N ASP A 49 -14.81 2.60 -9.31
CA ASP A 49 -14.20 2.60 -10.64
C ASP A 49 -12.72 2.18 -10.61
N PHE A 50 -12.03 2.48 -9.50
CA PHE A 50 -10.60 2.19 -9.33
C PHE A 50 -10.36 1.61 -7.95
N ILE A 51 -9.52 0.55 -7.90
CA ILE A 51 -9.11 -0.11 -6.66
C ILE A 51 -7.59 -0.18 -6.63
N LEU A 52 -7.01 0.21 -5.50
CA LEU A 52 -5.57 0.22 -5.27
C LEU A 52 -5.29 -0.65 -4.04
N PHE A 53 -4.81 -1.87 -4.26
CA PHE A 53 -4.40 -2.77 -3.18
C PHE A 53 -2.90 -2.71 -2.95
N GLN A 54 -2.49 -2.91 -1.69
CA GLN A 54 -1.09 -3.06 -1.25
C GLN A 54 -0.96 -4.32 -0.40
N GLU A 55 0.27 -4.84 -0.30
CA GLU A 55 0.62 -6.06 0.43
C GLU A 55 -0.16 -7.30 0.00
N VAL A 56 -0.39 -7.42 -1.30
CA VAL A 56 -1.01 -8.61 -1.90
C VAL A 56 0.07 -9.66 -2.13
N ASP A 57 0.13 -10.67 -1.30
CA ASP A 57 1.08 -11.78 -1.44
C ASP A 57 0.65 -12.73 -2.57
N PHE A 58 1.63 -13.25 -3.34
CA PHE A 58 1.33 -14.22 -4.40
C PHE A 58 2.16 -15.51 -4.28
N ASP A 59 3.25 -15.50 -3.55
CA ASP A 59 4.05 -16.68 -3.18
C ASP A 59 4.95 -16.32 -1.99
N SER A 60 4.37 -16.31 -0.79
CA SER A 60 5.08 -15.94 0.43
C SER A 60 4.92 -17.01 1.50
N THR A 61 6.01 -17.30 2.22
CA THR A 61 5.97 -18.22 3.34
C THR A 61 4.98 -17.78 4.42
N ARG A 62 4.95 -16.46 4.71
CA ARG A 62 4.11 -15.85 5.74
C ARG A 62 2.60 -15.96 5.50
N SER A 63 2.21 -16.12 4.25
CA SER A 63 0.81 -16.32 3.80
C SER A 63 0.57 -17.72 3.24
N TYR A 64 1.38 -18.71 3.66
CA TYR A 64 1.25 -20.11 3.28
C TYR A 64 1.29 -20.38 1.76
N HIS A 65 1.97 -19.53 1.00
CA HIS A 65 2.03 -19.60 -0.46
C HIS A 65 0.67 -19.49 -1.14
N ILE A 66 -0.31 -18.85 -0.47
CA ILE A 66 -1.60 -18.53 -1.09
C ILE A 66 -1.38 -17.38 -2.08
N ASP A 67 -1.90 -17.54 -3.29
CA ASP A 67 -1.90 -16.50 -4.31
C ASP A 67 -3.12 -15.59 -4.12
N GLU A 68 -2.95 -14.56 -3.27
CA GLU A 68 -3.98 -13.55 -3.00
C GLU A 68 -4.31 -12.73 -4.25
N GLN A 69 -3.31 -12.52 -5.13
CA GLN A 69 -3.50 -11.79 -6.38
C GLN A 69 -4.44 -12.54 -7.33
N GLU A 70 -4.30 -13.87 -7.43
CA GLU A 70 -5.20 -14.69 -8.25
C GLU A 70 -6.64 -14.67 -7.71
N ILE A 71 -6.81 -14.66 -6.39
CA ILE A 71 -8.13 -14.54 -5.75
C ILE A 71 -8.76 -13.18 -6.08
N LEU A 72 -8.01 -12.08 -5.96
CA LEU A 72 -8.50 -10.74 -6.33
C LEU A 72 -8.84 -10.66 -7.82
N ARG A 73 -8.01 -11.24 -8.69
CA ARG A 73 -8.27 -11.31 -10.14
C ARG A 73 -9.56 -12.04 -10.46
N ALA A 74 -9.82 -13.13 -9.73
CA ALA A 74 -11.07 -13.88 -9.86
C ALA A 74 -12.31 -13.09 -9.34
N ALA A 75 -12.12 -12.24 -8.33
CA ALA A 75 -13.18 -11.38 -7.79
C ALA A 75 -13.53 -10.20 -8.72
N PHE A 76 -12.55 -9.69 -9.48
CA PHE A 76 -12.73 -8.53 -10.39
C PHE A 76 -12.46 -8.86 -11.86
N PRO A 77 -13.13 -9.89 -12.45
CA PRO A 77 -12.76 -10.44 -13.76
C PRO A 77 -13.04 -9.49 -14.93
N GLN A 78 -13.80 -8.43 -14.72
CA GLN A 78 -14.15 -7.45 -15.75
C GLN A 78 -13.30 -6.17 -15.70
N MET A 79 -12.44 -6.06 -14.69
CA MET A 79 -11.59 -4.88 -14.52
C MET A 79 -10.23 -5.10 -15.20
N ALA A 80 -9.68 -4.03 -15.77
CA ALA A 80 -8.29 -4.03 -16.21
C ALA A 80 -7.37 -4.05 -14.99
N GLU A 81 -6.29 -4.84 -15.05
CA GLU A 81 -5.35 -5.03 -13.94
C GLU A 81 -3.96 -4.53 -14.30
N VAL A 82 -3.30 -3.92 -13.32
CA VAL A 82 -1.85 -3.64 -13.32
C VAL A 82 -1.30 -4.05 -11.96
N ASP A 83 -0.29 -4.91 -11.97
CA ASP A 83 0.43 -5.32 -10.77
C ASP A 83 1.90 -4.91 -10.81
N ALA A 84 2.51 -4.77 -9.65
CA ALA A 84 3.95 -4.57 -9.51
C ALA A 84 4.45 -5.14 -8.17
N VAL A 85 5.46 -5.97 -8.25
CA VAL A 85 6.17 -6.45 -7.07
C VAL A 85 6.82 -5.26 -6.36
N ASN A 86 6.49 -5.07 -5.08
CA ASN A 86 7.02 -3.99 -4.26
C ASN A 86 7.75 -4.48 -3.00
N TYR A 87 7.69 -5.79 -2.75
CA TYR A 87 8.48 -6.46 -1.73
C TYR A 87 8.84 -7.86 -2.21
N HIS A 88 10.14 -8.10 -2.41
CA HIS A 88 10.70 -9.40 -2.76
C HIS A 88 11.87 -9.71 -1.83
N SER A 89 11.67 -10.58 -0.89
CA SER A 89 12.64 -10.95 0.13
C SER A 89 13.08 -12.40 -0.07
N ALA A 90 14.40 -12.62 -0.06
CA ALA A 90 14.94 -13.93 0.19
C ALA A 90 14.54 -14.42 1.58
N PHE A 91 14.86 -15.66 1.92
CA PHE A 91 14.47 -16.28 3.19
C PHE A 91 15.00 -15.50 4.41
N LEU A 92 14.09 -14.88 5.17
CA LEU A 92 14.35 -14.24 6.45
C LEU A 92 14.24 -15.26 7.60
N MET A 93 15.37 -15.54 8.28
CA MET A 93 15.43 -16.54 9.35
C MET A 93 14.89 -16.04 10.71
N TYR A 94 14.38 -14.84 10.79
CA TYR A 94 13.86 -14.24 12.01
C TYR A 94 12.34 -14.06 11.92
N PRO A 95 11.56 -14.26 13.01
CA PRO A 95 11.97 -14.80 14.33
C PRO A 95 12.46 -16.26 14.27
N LEU A 96 13.40 -16.63 15.15
CA LEU A 96 13.99 -18.00 15.11
C LEU A 96 12.98 -19.12 15.42
N THR A 97 11.91 -18.80 16.13
CA THR A 97 10.82 -19.74 16.47
C THR A 97 9.86 -19.98 15.31
N GLN A 98 9.68 -18.97 14.46
CA GLN A 98 8.84 -19.02 13.26
C GLN A 98 9.44 -18.08 12.22
N PRO A 99 10.45 -18.56 11.46
CA PRO A 99 11.09 -17.71 10.44
C PRO A 99 10.07 -17.12 9.48
N HIS A 100 10.18 -15.82 9.23
CA HIS A 100 9.29 -15.10 8.30
C HIS A 100 9.33 -15.71 6.88
N GLY A 101 10.46 -16.30 6.53
CA GLY A 101 10.64 -16.99 5.26
C GLY A 101 10.90 -16.06 4.09
N SER A 102 10.61 -16.56 2.88
CA SER A 102 10.62 -15.76 1.67
C SER A 102 9.27 -15.05 1.48
N SER A 103 9.31 -13.85 0.91
CA SER A 103 8.11 -13.07 0.63
C SER A 103 8.13 -12.55 -0.80
N ASN A 104 7.01 -12.67 -1.49
CA ASN A 104 6.71 -12.06 -2.77
C ASN A 104 5.37 -11.36 -2.64
N SER A 105 5.42 -10.04 -2.58
CA SER A 105 4.24 -9.21 -2.38
C SER A 105 4.16 -8.11 -3.42
N SER A 106 2.96 -7.81 -3.87
CA SER A 106 2.70 -6.84 -4.93
C SER A 106 1.75 -5.73 -4.47
N MET A 107 1.73 -4.68 -5.28
CA MET A 107 0.63 -3.74 -5.34
C MET A 107 -0.19 -4.07 -6.57
N VAL A 108 -1.52 -4.04 -6.45
CA VAL A 108 -2.42 -4.34 -7.55
C VAL A 108 -3.38 -3.16 -7.75
N THR A 109 -3.53 -2.73 -8.99
CA THR A 109 -4.48 -1.69 -9.39
C THR A 109 -5.52 -2.30 -10.33
N PHE A 110 -6.79 -2.21 -9.96
CA PHE A 110 -7.91 -2.54 -10.85
C PHE A 110 -8.60 -1.29 -11.34
N SER A 111 -9.11 -1.34 -12.57
CA SER A 111 -9.82 -0.25 -13.23
C SER A 111 -11.03 -0.78 -14.01
N SER A 112 -12.19 -0.19 -13.77
CA SER A 112 -13.42 -0.48 -14.56
C SER A 112 -13.32 -0.02 -16.02
N VAL A 113 -12.35 0.84 -16.32
CA VAL A 113 -12.06 1.34 -17.68
C VAL A 113 -10.67 0.91 -18.13
N GLY A 114 -10.45 0.86 -19.43
CA GLY A 114 -9.19 0.36 -19.99
C GLY A 114 -7.98 1.22 -19.58
N ILE A 115 -6.91 0.55 -19.16
CA ILE A 115 -5.59 1.15 -18.89
C ILE A 115 -4.77 1.10 -20.19
N THR A 116 -4.31 2.25 -20.67
CA THR A 116 -3.54 2.36 -21.93
C THR A 116 -2.03 2.28 -21.75
N GLY A 117 -1.56 2.44 -20.54
CA GLY A 117 -0.15 2.33 -20.20
C GLY A 117 0.07 2.24 -18.69
N ALA A 118 1.10 1.52 -18.32
CA ALA A 118 1.50 1.39 -16.92
C ALA A 118 3.02 1.44 -16.78
N LEU A 119 3.49 1.98 -15.67
CA LEU A 119 4.90 2.09 -15.34
C LEU A 119 5.12 1.79 -13.86
N ARG A 120 6.10 0.93 -13.55
CA ARG A 120 6.63 0.74 -12.20
C ARG A 120 7.80 1.68 -11.97
N ARG A 121 7.77 2.43 -10.89
CA ARG A 121 8.85 3.36 -10.47
C ARG A 121 9.47 2.85 -9.18
N SER A 122 10.71 2.39 -9.26
CA SER A 122 11.49 2.01 -8.06
C SER A 122 11.78 3.24 -7.20
N LEU A 123 11.54 3.10 -5.91
CA LEU A 123 11.82 4.12 -4.92
C LEU A 123 13.25 4.01 -4.37
N PRO A 124 13.85 5.11 -3.90
CA PRO A 124 15.06 5.06 -3.10
C PRO A 124 14.84 4.21 -1.85
N ILE A 125 15.76 3.30 -1.56
CA ILE A 125 15.75 2.46 -0.35
C ILE A 125 17.10 2.53 0.35
N SER A 126 17.15 2.05 1.61
CA SER A 126 18.39 1.94 2.36
C SER A 126 19.44 1.11 1.63
N THR A 127 20.70 1.52 1.71
CA THR A 127 21.86 0.75 1.19
C THR A 127 22.50 -0.13 2.27
N GLY A 128 22.10 0.04 3.55
CA GLY A 128 22.57 -0.73 4.69
C GLY A 128 21.89 -2.08 4.84
N PHE A 129 22.09 -2.71 6.01
CA PHE A 129 21.42 -3.98 6.35
C PHE A 129 19.89 -3.87 6.37
N SER A 130 19.38 -2.69 6.72
CA SER A 130 17.94 -2.38 6.71
C SER A 130 17.29 -2.48 5.32
N LYS A 131 18.07 -2.51 4.23
CA LYS A 131 17.51 -2.76 2.89
C LYS A 131 16.70 -4.06 2.80
N PHE A 132 17.01 -5.07 3.62
CA PHE A 132 16.26 -6.33 3.62
C PHE A 132 14.83 -6.19 4.14
N LEU A 133 14.49 -5.07 4.78
CA LEU A 133 13.15 -4.74 5.23
C LEU A 133 12.37 -3.88 4.22
N ASP A 134 13.06 -3.37 3.21
CA ASP A 134 12.55 -2.33 2.31
C ASP A 134 12.78 -2.68 0.83
N LEU A 135 13.01 -3.97 0.56
CA LEU A 135 13.31 -4.46 -0.78
C LEU A 135 12.20 -4.12 -1.76
N ASP A 136 12.63 -3.60 -2.91
CA ASP A 136 11.79 -3.36 -4.09
C ASP A 136 10.68 -2.31 -3.94
N ARG A 137 10.69 -1.48 -2.87
CA ARG A 137 9.71 -0.40 -2.72
C ARG A 137 9.54 0.38 -4.02
N CYS A 138 8.31 0.59 -4.41
CA CYS A 138 7.96 1.25 -5.65
C CYS A 138 6.58 1.91 -5.55
N TYR A 139 6.21 2.63 -6.59
CA TYR A 139 4.82 2.94 -6.93
C TYR A 139 4.55 2.60 -8.39
N THR A 140 3.29 2.41 -8.71
CA THR A 140 2.84 2.26 -10.09
C THR A 140 2.18 3.54 -10.58
N ILE A 141 2.29 3.79 -11.87
CA ILE A 141 1.61 4.87 -12.58
C ILE A 141 0.78 4.20 -13.66
N SER A 142 -0.54 4.29 -13.55
CA SER A 142 -1.49 3.74 -14.55
C SER A 142 -2.19 4.88 -15.27
N ARG A 143 -2.31 4.76 -16.59
CA ARG A 143 -2.86 5.79 -17.47
C ARG A 143 -4.22 5.36 -18.03
N VAL A 144 -5.21 6.18 -17.77
CA VAL A 144 -6.59 5.97 -18.23
C VAL A 144 -6.98 7.15 -19.10
N PRO A 145 -7.37 6.92 -20.37
CA PRO A 145 -7.76 8.01 -21.26
C PRO A 145 -9.08 8.63 -20.83
N THR A 146 -9.22 9.93 -21.03
CA THR A 146 -10.46 10.67 -20.81
C THR A 146 -11.02 11.23 -22.12
N GLU A 147 -12.33 11.51 -22.16
CA GLU A 147 -13.01 11.97 -23.37
C GLU A 147 -12.47 13.29 -23.93
N ASN A 148 -11.89 14.13 -23.09
CA ASN A 148 -11.33 15.43 -23.50
C ASN A 148 -9.89 15.36 -24.02
N GLY A 149 -9.35 14.15 -24.21
CA GLY A 149 -8.01 13.92 -24.75
C GLY A 149 -6.89 14.09 -23.72
N LYS A 150 -7.24 14.21 -22.43
CA LYS A 150 -6.32 14.12 -21.30
C LYS A 150 -6.26 12.69 -20.77
N GLU A 151 -5.45 12.47 -19.76
CA GLU A 151 -5.40 11.20 -19.05
C GLU A 151 -5.75 11.41 -17.58
N LEU A 152 -6.42 10.42 -16.98
CA LEU A 152 -6.39 10.22 -15.56
C LEU A 152 -5.16 9.35 -15.25
N VAL A 153 -4.26 9.89 -14.47
CA VAL A 153 -3.01 9.23 -14.08
C VAL A 153 -3.12 8.80 -12.62
N LEU A 154 -3.22 7.50 -12.42
CA LEU A 154 -3.38 6.88 -11.11
C LEU A 154 -2.03 6.45 -10.58
N PHE A 155 -1.71 6.86 -9.37
CA PHE A 155 -0.54 6.41 -8.62
C PHE A 155 -1.00 5.49 -7.50
N ASN A 156 -0.54 4.23 -7.52
CA ASN A 156 -0.68 3.32 -6.39
C ASN A 156 0.68 3.25 -5.69
N VAL A 157 0.71 3.59 -4.41
CA VAL A 157 1.96 3.72 -3.66
C VAL A 157 1.99 2.79 -2.46
N HIS A 158 3.20 2.31 -2.12
CA HIS A 158 3.48 1.72 -0.82
C HIS A 158 4.91 2.13 -0.41
N LEU A 159 4.98 3.15 0.44
CA LEU A 159 6.24 3.74 0.88
C LEU A 159 6.87 2.92 2.02
N SER A 160 8.11 3.27 2.37
CA SER A 160 8.84 2.57 3.44
C SER A 160 8.26 2.86 4.82
N ALA A 161 7.97 1.80 5.58
CA ALA A 161 7.62 1.86 7.00
C ALA A 161 8.87 1.72 7.86
N TYR A 162 9.51 0.55 7.76
CA TYR A 162 10.66 0.15 8.58
C TYR A 162 11.96 0.39 7.82
N GLY A 163 13.03 0.70 8.54
CA GLY A 163 14.38 0.80 7.97
C GLY A 163 14.67 2.02 7.11
N GLY A 164 13.69 2.84 6.80
CA GLY A 164 13.89 4.11 6.11
C GLY A 164 14.35 5.20 7.07
N SER A 165 15.49 5.86 6.79
CA SER A 165 15.81 7.12 7.48
C SER A 165 14.89 8.23 7.00
N ASP A 166 14.84 9.34 7.74
CA ASP A 166 14.04 10.51 7.34
C ASP A 166 14.44 11.02 5.95
N GLU A 167 15.75 10.92 5.60
CA GLU A 167 16.23 11.28 4.27
C GLU A 167 15.67 10.36 3.18
N ILE A 168 15.56 9.06 3.45
CA ILE A 168 14.99 8.10 2.48
C ILE A 168 13.50 8.36 2.32
N ARG A 169 12.75 8.54 3.42
CA ARG A 169 11.33 8.89 3.37
C ARG A 169 11.09 10.18 2.58
N ALA A 170 11.87 11.22 2.89
CA ALA A 170 11.81 12.48 2.15
C ALA A 170 12.17 12.32 0.66
N ALA A 171 13.18 11.50 0.34
CA ALA A 171 13.55 11.22 -1.05
C ALA A 171 12.45 10.48 -1.81
N GLN A 172 11.75 9.52 -1.17
CA GLN A 172 10.61 8.81 -1.74
C GLN A 172 9.45 9.77 -2.03
N MET A 173 9.09 10.63 -1.06
CA MET A 173 8.05 11.65 -1.22
C MET A 173 8.39 12.66 -2.32
N ASN A 174 9.63 13.16 -2.35
CA ASN A 174 10.08 14.08 -3.40
C ASN A 174 9.96 13.47 -4.80
N MET A 175 10.33 12.20 -4.95
CA MET A 175 10.23 11.50 -6.22
C MET A 175 8.78 11.33 -6.65
N LEU A 176 7.91 10.88 -5.74
CA LEU A 176 6.48 10.72 -5.98
C LEU A 176 5.83 12.04 -6.38
N PHE A 177 6.00 13.06 -5.57
CA PHE A 177 5.40 14.38 -5.81
C PHE A 177 5.95 15.05 -7.07
N GLY A 178 7.23 14.82 -7.40
CA GLY A 178 7.82 15.29 -8.64
C GLY A 178 7.16 14.68 -9.88
N ASP A 179 6.92 13.36 -9.89
CA ASP A 179 6.23 12.68 -10.98
C ASP A 179 4.75 13.09 -11.07
N MET A 180 4.06 13.21 -9.93
CA MET A 180 2.68 13.69 -9.87
C MET A 180 2.55 15.13 -10.43
N LEU A 181 3.44 16.02 -10.00
CA LEU A 181 3.45 17.41 -10.48
C LEU A 181 3.73 17.49 -11.98
N ALA A 182 4.66 16.67 -12.48
CA ALA A 182 4.96 16.62 -13.91
C ALA A 182 3.75 16.21 -14.75
N GLU A 183 2.95 15.26 -14.28
CA GLU A 183 1.70 14.87 -14.96
C GLU A 183 0.63 15.96 -14.84
N TYR A 184 0.48 16.59 -13.69
CA TYR A 184 -0.43 17.72 -13.51
C TYR A 184 -0.09 18.90 -14.42
N GLN A 185 1.19 19.24 -14.57
CA GLN A 185 1.65 20.32 -15.46
C GLN A 185 1.40 20.04 -16.95
N LYS A 186 1.31 18.76 -17.36
CA LYS A 186 0.85 18.38 -18.70
C LYS A 186 -0.66 18.59 -18.88
N GLY A 187 -1.37 18.93 -17.82
CA GLY A 187 -2.81 19.12 -17.77
C GLY A 187 -3.59 17.81 -17.62
N ASN A 188 -2.94 16.73 -17.18
CA ASN A 188 -3.58 15.48 -16.82
C ASN A 188 -4.28 15.58 -15.46
N TYR A 189 -5.25 14.71 -15.22
CA TYR A 189 -5.85 14.50 -13.92
C TYR A 189 -4.95 13.54 -13.12
N VAL A 190 -4.57 13.92 -11.91
CA VAL A 190 -3.64 13.12 -11.10
C VAL A 190 -4.33 12.69 -9.82
N VAL A 191 -4.35 11.40 -9.56
CA VAL A 191 -4.85 10.82 -8.31
C VAL A 191 -3.80 9.86 -7.77
N CYS A 192 -3.51 9.99 -6.48
CA CYS A 192 -2.62 9.10 -5.75
C CYS A 192 -3.35 8.50 -4.57
N GLY A 193 -3.28 7.20 -4.44
CA GLY A 193 -3.75 6.44 -3.29
C GLY A 193 -2.76 5.34 -2.94
N GLY A 194 -2.93 4.74 -1.78
CA GLY A 194 -2.06 3.68 -1.31
C GLY A 194 -1.61 3.85 0.12
N ASP A 195 -0.61 3.07 0.51
CA ASP A 195 -0.01 3.13 1.82
C ASP A 195 1.23 4.03 1.83
N PHE A 196 1.08 5.20 2.38
CA PHE A 196 2.16 6.17 2.53
C PHE A 196 3.06 5.89 3.74
N ASN A 197 2.65 5.01 4.64
CA ASN A 197 3.29 4.79 5.93
C ASN A 197 3.55 6.09 6.71
N HIS A 198 2.57 6.99 6.64
CA HIS A 198 2.58 8.28 7.34
C HIS A 198 1.25 8.52 8.06
N ASP A 199 1.29 9.21 9.17
CA ASP A 199 0.11 9.66 9.89
C ASP A 199 -0.46 10.91 9.23
N PHE A 200 -1.58 10.77 8.54
CA PHE A 200 -2.27 11.87 7.84
C PHE A 200 -3.00 12.83 8.78
N THR A 201 -3.35 12.39 9.98
CA THR A 201 -4.13 13.19 10.95
C THR A 201 -3.26 13.84 12.00
N GLY A 202 -2.05 13.32 12.23
CA GLY A 202 -1.13 13.73 13.31
C GLY A 202 -1.51 13.18 14.69
N ASN A 203 -2.62 12.45 14.78
CA ASN A 203 -3.11 11.82 16.01
C ASN A 203 -3.84 10.49 15.75
N SER A 204 -3.54 9.83 14.63
CA SER A 204 -4.19 8.59 14.22
C SER A 204 -4.12 7.50 15.28
N THR A 205 -2.98 7.35 15.97
CA THR A 205 -2.84 6.39 17.05
C THR A 205 -3.81 6.65 18.19
N GLN A 206 -4.02 7.91 18.56
CA GLN A 206 -4.97 8.28 19.60
C GLN A 206 -6.42 8.02 19.16
N VAL A 207 -6.74 8.35 17.92
CA VAL A 207 -8.10 8.17 17.36
C VAL A 207 -8.43 6.68 17.24
N LEU A 208 -7.51 5.88 16.69
CA LEU A 208 -7.72 4.46 16.43
C LEU A 208 -7.63 3.58 17.69
N ASN A 209 -6.88 3.98 18.70
CA ASN A 209 -6.69 3.23 19.95
C ASN A 209 -7.59 3.72 21.11
N GLY A 210 -8.73 4.33 20.83
CA GLY A 210 -9.70 4.72 21.85
C GLY A 210 -9.19 5.80 22.81
N GLY A 211 -8.26 6.64 22.39
CA GLY A 211 -7.74 7.78 23.15
C GLY A 211 -6.33 7.56 23.75
N GLU A 212 -5.75 6.38 23.61
CA GLU A 212 -4.38 6.12 24.02
C GLU A 212 -3.37 6.48 22.92
N MET A 213 -2.36 7.28 23.28
CA MET A 213 -1.25 7.56 22.39
C MET A 213 -0.29 6.38 22.39
N THR A 214 -0.09 5.75 21.24
CA THR A 214 0.95 4.74 21.02
C THR A 214 1.99 5.32 20.09
N ASP A 215 3.25 5.28 20.46
CA ASP A 215 4.34 5.73 19.60
C ASP A 215 4.72 4.59 18.64
N PHE A 216 4.16 4.62 17.46
CA PHE A 216 4.67 3.82 16.35
C PHE A 216 5.74 4.64 15.63
N GLY A 217 7.00 4.40 15.96
CA GLY A 217 8.13 5.16 15.41
C GLY A 217 8.25 5.19 13.88
N TRP A 218 7.49 4.35 13.18
CA TRP A 218 7.39 4.36 11.73
C TRP A 218 6.30 5.30 11.18
N ALA A 219 5.24 5.59 11.95
CA ALA A 219 4.12 6.44 11.53
C ALA A 219 4.42 7.93 11.76
N GLN A 220 5.33 8.47 10.97
CA GLN A 220 5.65 9.89 11.02
C GLN A 220 4.50 10.75 10.47
N PRO A 221 4.31 11.98 10.95
CA PRO A 221 3.32 12.89 10.37
C PRO A 221 3.52 13.07 8.86
N PHE A 222 2.42 13.11 8.11
CA PHE A 222 2.49 13.38 6.68
C PHE A 222 3.06 14.79 6.44
N PRO A 223 4.12 14.93 5.62
CA PRO A 223 4.81 16.20 5.40
C PRO A 223 4.02 17.10 4.43
N ALA A 224 2.93 17.71 4.93
CA ALA A 224 2.02 18.51 4.11
C ALA A 224 2.71 19.69 3.42
N GLU A 225 3.79 20.21 4.01
CA GLU A 225 4.61 21.30 3.45
C GLU A 225 5.40 20.87 2.20
N MET A 226 5.59 19.58 1.97
CA MET A 226 6.23 19.05 0.76
C MET A 226 5.26 18.93 -0.41
N LEU A 227 3.95 19.05 -0.18
CA LEU A 227 2.94 18.87 -1.22
C LEU A 227 3.04 20.02 -2.24
N PRO A 228 3.26 19.73 -3.54
CA PRO A 228 3.39 20.76 -4.56
C PRO A 228 2.11 21.59 -4.73
N GLU A 229 2.29 22.86 -5.11
CA GLU A 229 1.16 23.71 -5.49
C GLU A 229 0.33 23.07 -6.62
N GLY A 230 -0.99 23.04 -6.45
CA GLY A 230 -1.92 22.42 -7.37
C GLY A 230 -2.31 20.99 -7.02
N LEU A 231 -1.61 20.35 -6.09
CA LEU A 231 -2.01 19.06 -5.51
C LEU A 231 -2.62 19.30 -4.13
N THR A 232 -3.65 18.54 -3.80
CA THR A 232 -4.33 18.63 -2.50
C THR A 232 -4.46 17.26 -1.87
N ARG A 233 -4.36 17.21 -0.56
CA ARG A 233 -4.68 16.01 0.21
C ARG A 233 -6.20 15.91 0.33
N CYS A 234 -6.73 14.72 0.04
CA CYS A 234 -8.13 14.38 0.26
C CYS A 234 -8.20 13.51 1.51
N ASP A 235 -8.76 14.03 2.56
CA ASP A 235 -9.07 13.30 3.78
C ASP A 235 -10.56 13.48 4.10
N ASN A 236 -11.22 12.40 4.46
CA ASN A 236 -12.66 12.40 4.81
C ASN A 236 -12.89 12.74 6.28
N TYR A 237 -11.90 13.28 6.99
CA TYR A 237 -12.04 13.66 8.38
C TYR A 237 -12.82 14.98 8.50
N THR A 238 -14.14 14.89 8.54
CA THR A 238 -14.97 15.98 9.02
C THR A 238 -15.07 15.88 10.54
N ASP A 239 -14.53 16.88 11.25
CA ASP A 239 -14.66 17.07 12.71
C ASP A 239 -14.05 15.95 13.59
N GLY A 240 -12.99 15.27 13.14
CA GLY A 240 -12.31 14.24 13.94
C GLY A 240 -13.14 12.99 14.20
N LYS A 241 -14.17 12.75 13.41
CA LYS A 241 -14.92 11.50 13.40
C LYS A 241 -14.52 10.70 12.17
N VAL A 242 -13.97 9.51 12.42
CA VAL A 242 -13.93 8.45 11.42
C VAL A 242 -15.37 7.95 11.31
N GLU A 243 -16.04 8.17 10.20
CA GLU A 243 -17.28 7.46 9.92
C GLU A 243 -16.91 6.03 9.51
N PRO A 244 -17.55 5.01 10.12
CA PRO A 244 -17.29 3.61 9.83
C PRO A 244 -17.67 3.22 8.41
#